data_eda9e8756d70aaf57966c8ba3496fef9
#
_entry.id   eda9e8756d70aaf57966c8ba3496fef9
#
_cell.length_a   1.000
_cell.length_b   1.000
_cell.length_c   1.000
_cell.angle_alpha   90.00
_cell.angle_beta   90.00
_cell.angle_gamma   90.00
#
_symmetry.space_group_name_H-M   'P 1'
#
loop_
_entity.id
_entity.type
_entity.pdbx_description
1 polymer ?
#
loop_
_entity_poly.entity_id
_entity_poly.type
_entity_poly.pdbx_seq_one_letter_code
_entity_poly.pdbx_strand_id
1 'polypeptide(L)'
;PGGTASNVMTFLAKGDVALSITITMCTTLLAPVLTPSLTLVLAGQWIDVNFWNMFISIVLVVLLPILLGIAVHTALGDRVNGLKDFLVKASTACIILVEGLCVGPNRDQFTTHGVTVVLVTVLAVALHHVLGLLAGYVTAKVFRFNEKKVRTLSLEVGLQNSGLSCTLAKTAFPDTMAILP
;
A
#
# COMPACT_ATOMS: atom_id res chain seq x y z
N PRO A 1 0.02 -2.57 -4.69
CA PRO A 1 -1.10 -3.26 -4.04
C PRO A 1 -1.97 -2.29 -3.28
N GLY A 2 -3.26 -2.64 -3.08
CA GLY A 2 -4.16 -1.81 -2.28
C GLY A 2 -3.71 -1.69 -0.83
N GLY A 3 -4.03 -0.57 -0.20
CA GLY A 3 -3.72 -0.34 1.21
C GLY A 3 -4.68 -1.09 2.14
N THR A 4 -4.19 -1.58 3.27
CA THR A 4 -5.05 -2.19 4.30
C THR A 4 -6.06 -1.18 4.86
N ALA A 5 -5.70 0.10 4.89
CA ALA A 5 -6.56 1.19 5.33
C ALA A 5 -7.73 1.47 4.36
N SER A 6 -7.61 1.16 3.06
CA SER A 6 -8.65 1.44 2.06
C SER A 6 -9.97 0.71 2.38
N ASN A 7 -9.90 -0.53 2.85
CA ASN A 7 -11.07 -1.31 3.24
C ASN A 7 -11.81 -0.68 4.43
N VAL A 8 -11.09 -0.19 5.43
CA VAL A 8 -11.67 0.51 6.60
C VAL A 8 -12.27 1.83 6.18
N MET A 9 -11.57 2.61 5.34
CA MET A 9 -12.08 3.88 4.83
C MET A 9 -13.30 3.69 3.93
N THR A 10 -13.34 2.62 3.12
CA THR A 10 -14.52 2.25 2.33
C THR A 10 -15.72 1.95 3.22
N PHE A 11 -15.52 1.23 4.32
CA PHE A 11 -16.56 0.97 5.30
C PHE A 11 -17.11 2.28 5.92
N LEU A 12 -16.23 3.15 6.39
CA LEU A 12 -16.59 4.43 6.99
C LEU A 12 -17.30 5.36 5.99
N ALA A 13 -16.89 5.34 4.72
CA ALA A 13 -17.51 6.10 3.63
C ALA A 13 -18.83 5.49 3.12
N LYS A 14 -19.31 4.40 3.76
CA LYS A 14 -20.51 3.66 3.33
C LYS A 14 -20.42 3.19 1.86
N GLY A 15 -19.21 2.79 1.43
CA GLY A 15 -18.94 2.19 0.13
C GLY A 15 -19.32 0.70 0.08
N ASP A 16 -18.89 0.04 -0.97
CA ASP A 16 -19.05 -1.40 -1.18
C ASP A 16 -17.78 -2.13 -0.68
N VAL A 17 -17.85 -2.61 0.57
CA VAL A 17 -16.71 -3.25 1.25
C VAL A 17 -16.31 -4.57 0.56
N ALA A 18 -17.26 -5.32 0.02
CA ALA A 18 -16.97 -6.57 -0.68
C ALA A 18 -16.16 -6.28 -1.96
N LEU A 19 -16.53 -5.25 -2.70
CA LEU A 19 -15.77 -4.80 -3.86
C LEU A 19 -14.36 -4.31 -3.45
N SER A 20 -14.25 -3.55 -2.36
CA SER A 20 -12.98 -3.05 -1.81
C SER A 20 -12.02 -4.21 -1.52
N ILE A 21 -12.46 -5.19 -0.76
CA ILE A 21 -11.66 -6.39 -0.44
C ILE A 21 -11.23 -7.12 -1.72
N THR A 22 -12.16 -7.29 -2.67
CA THR A 22 -11.86 -7.98 -3.93
C THR A 22 -10.78 -7.25 -4.74
N ILE A 23 -10.87 -5.92 -4.86
CA ILE A 23 -9.86 -5.12 -5.56
C ILE A 23 -8.51 -5.21 -4.85
N THR A 24 -8.50 -5.04 -3.53
CA THR A 24 -7.27 -5.16 -2.72
C THR A 24 -6.61 -6.54 -2.92
N MET A 25 -7.39 -7.62 -2.90
CA MET A 25 -6.88 -8.97 -3.15
C MET A 25 -6.28 -9.11 -4.56
N CYS A 26 -7.01 -8.69 -5.60
CA CYS A 26 -6.52 -8.78 -6.98
C CYS A 26 -5.25 -7.95 -7.19
N THR A 27 -5.22 -6.71 -6.71
CA THR A 27 -4.06 -5.85 -6.87
C THR A 27 -2.85 -6.36 -6.09
N THR A 28 -3.07 -6.95 -4.93
CA THR A 28 -2.01 -7.55 -4.11
C THR A 28 -1.42 -8.80 -4.76
N LEU A 29 -2.25 -9.65 -5.37
CA LEU A 29 -1.77 -10.83 -6.11
C LEU A 29 -0.98 -10.45 -7.37
N LEU A 30 -1.35 -9.36 -8.02
CA LEU A 30 -0.65 -8.85 -9.21
C LEU A 30 0.61 -8.01 -8.88
N ALA A 31 0.73 -7.52 -7.65
CA ALA A 31 1.81 -6.64 -7.23
C ALA A 31 3.23 -7.17 -7.50
N PRO A 32 3.56 -8.45 -7.28
CA PRO A 32 4.91 -8.96 -7.54
C PRO A 32 5.38 -8.75 -8.98
N VAL A 33 4.47 -8.77 -9.93
CA VAL A 33 4.78 -8.56 -11.35
C VAL A 33 4.62 -7.09 -11.73
N LEU A 34 3.48 -6.48 -11.40
CA LEU A 34 3.17 -5.13 -11.85
C LEU A 34 4.04 -4.07 -11.20
N THR A 35 4.34 -4.20 -9.89
CA THR A 35 5.12 -3.18 -9.19
C THR A 35 6.55 -3.07 -9.75
N PRO A 36 7.36 -4.16 -9.83
CA PRO A 36 8.70 -4.04 -10.40
C PRO A 36 8.69 -3.65 -11.88
N SER A 37 7.72 -4.15 -12.67
CA SER A 37 7.60 -3.78 -14.09
C SER A 37 7.35 -2.29 -14.27
N LEU A 38 6.38 -1.73 -13.55
CA LEU A 38 6.05 -0.30 -13.62
C LEU A 38 7.19 0.56 -13.05
N THR A 39 7.83 0.13 -11.98
CA THR A 39 8.99 0.84 -11.42
C THR A 39 10.13 0.87 -12.44
N LEU A 40 10.43 -0.25 -13.09
CA LEU A 40 11.46 -0.32 -14.13
C LEU A 40 11.15 0.62 -15.32
N VAL A 41 9.91 0.61 -15.80
CA VAL A 41 9.49 1.44 -16.94
C VAL A 41 9.47 2.93 -16.59
N LEU A 42 8.98 3.28 -15.40
CA LEU A 42 8.77 4.69 -15.02
C LEU A 42 10.00 5.32 -14.36
N ALA A 43 10.76 4.57 -13.58
CA ALA A 43 11.88 5.09 -12.80
C ALA A 43 13.25 4.56 -13.24
N GLY A 44 13.31 3.51 -14.04
CA GLY A 44 14.56 2.85 -14.44
C GLY A 44 15.54 3.71 -15.23
N GLN A 45 15.13 4.90 -15.70
CA GLN A 45 16.03 5.89 -16.32
C GLN A 45 16.82 6.71 -15.29
N TRP A 46 16.33 6.80 -14.06
CA TRP A 46 16.88 7.64 -12.99
C TRP A 46 17.47 6.83 -11.83
N ILE A 47 16.97 5.59 -11.65
CA ILE A 47 17.34 4.73 -10.53
C ILE A 47 17.60 3.33 -11.09
N ASP A 48 18.65 2.68 -10.60
CA ASP A 48 18.95 1.28 -10.94
C ASP A 48 17.90 0.35 -10.31
N VAL A 49 17.03 -0.22 -11.14
CA VAL A 49 15.90 -1.05 -10.71
C VAL A 49 16.20 -2.51 -11.04
N ASN A 50 16.42 -3.32 -10.01
CA ASN A 50 16.54 -4.76 -10.18
C ASN A 50 15.16 -5.43 -10.05
N PHE A 51 14.59 -5.78 -11.20
CA PHE A 51 13.27 -6.43 -11.29
C PHE A 51 13.15 -7.67 -10.39
N TRP A 52 14.13 -8.58 -10.46
CA TRP A 52 14.05 -9.86 -9.75
C TRP A 52 14.17 -9.70 -8.23
N ASN A 53 15.00 -8.79 -7.77
CA ASN A 53 15.09 -8.50 -6.34
C ASN A 53 13.79 -7.91 -5.80
N MET A 54 13.18 -6.99 -6.54
CA MET A 54 11.86 -6.44 -6.17
C MET A 54 10.76 -7.49 -6.22
N PHE A 55 10.73 -8.32 -7.27
CA PHE A 55 9.77 -9.41 -7.41
C PHE A 55 9.83 -10.36 -6.20
N ILE A 56 11.02 -10.87 -5.89
CA ILE A 56 11.23 -11.80 -4.78
C ILE A 56 10.87 -11.13 -3.44
N SER A 57 11.26 -9.87 -3.23
CA SER A 57 10.93 -9.12 -2.03
C SER A 57 9.42 -9.02 -1.83
N ILE A 58 8.66 -8.71 -2.88
CA ILE A 58 7.19 -8.60 -2.80
C ILE A 58 6.56 -9.97 -2.55
N VAL A 59 7.05 -11.02 -3.19
CA VAL A 59 6.57 -12.39 -2.94
C VAL A 59 6.77 -12.78 -1.47
N LEU A 60 7.97 -12.54 -0.92
CA LEU A 60 8.28 -12.90 0.46
C LEU A 60 7.56 -12.03 1.49
N VAL A 61 7.45 -10.73 1.24
CA VAL A 61 6.86 -9.78 2.22
C VAL A 61 5.34 -9.77 2.15
N VAL A 62 4.74 -10.04 0.99
CA VAL A 62 3.29 -9.93 0.78
C VAL A 62 2.63 -11.29 0.58
N LEU A 63 3.04 -12.05 -0.46
CA LEU A 63 2.34 -13.29 -0.80
C LEU A 63 2.56 -14.39 0.23
N LEU A 64 3.79 -14.56 0.71
CA LEU A 64 4.10 -15.61 1.68
C LEU A 64 3.28 -15.47 2.98
N PRO A 65 3.19 -14.29 3.64
CA PRO A 65 2.33 -14.13 4.82
C PRO A 65 0.85 -14.37 4.54
N ILE A 66 0.35 -13.96 3.37
CA ILE A 66 -1.05 -14.20 3.00
C ILE A 66 -1.31 -15.71 2.85
N LEU A 67 -0.45 -16.43 2.14
CA LEU A 67 -0.57 -17.87 1.97
C LEU A 67 -0.48 -18.62 3.30
N LEU A 68 0.43 -18.21 4.18
CA LEU A 68 0.53 -18.75 5.54
C LEU A 68 -0.74 -18.46 6.34
N GLY A 69 -1.28 -17.24 6.26
CA GLY A 69 -2.53 -16.86 6.91
C GLY A 69 -3.71 -17.73 6.44
N ILE A 70 -3.83 -17.97 5.14
CA ILE A 70 -4.85 -18.85 4.55
C ILE A 70 -4.66 -20.29 5.04
N ALA A 71 -3.43 -20.81 5.02
CA ALA A 71 -3.12 -22.16 5.49
C ALA A 71 -3.48 -22.34 6.96
N VAL A 72 -3.10 -21.39 7.83
CA VAL A 72 -3.44 -21.40 9.27
C VAL A 72 -4.97 -21.33 9.46
N HIS A 73 -5.65 -20.45 8.75
CA HIS A 73 -7.12 -20.34 8.84
C HIS A 73 -7.79 -21.64 8.38
N THR A 74 -7.31 -22.26 7.31
CA THR A 74 -7.86 -23.53 6.80
C THR A 74 -7.61 -24.68 7.77
N ALA A 75 -6.44 -24.71 8.42
CA ALA A 75 -6.08 -25.77 9.37
C ALA A 75 -6.80 -25.64 10.72
N LEU A 76 -7.00 -24.43 11.22
CA LEU A 76 -7.59 -24.18 12.54
C LEU A 76 -9.11 -23.91 12.50
N GLY A 77 -9.66 -23.61 11.32
CA GLY A 77 -11.08 -23.37 11.12
C GLY A 77 -11.63 -22.26 12.06
N ASP A 78 -12.79 -22.55 12.66
CA ASP A 78 -13.49 -21.57 13.54
C ASP A 78 -12.73 -21.19 14.82
N ARG A 79 -11.69 -21.94 15.19
CA ARG A 79 -10.86 -21.57 16.37
C ARG A 79 -10.18 -20.24 16.21
N VAL A 80 -9.88 -19.81 14.98
CA VAL A 80 -9.29 -18.50 14.68
C VAL A 80 -10.28 -17.35 14.93
N ASN A 81 -11.58 -17.63 14.88
CA ASN A 81 -12.62 -16.60 15.06
C ASN A 81 -12.54 -15.92 16.43
N GLY A 82 -12.17 -16.67 17.49
CA GLY A 82 -11.95 -16.10 18.83
C GLY A 82 -10.74 -15.17 18.95
N LEU A 83 -9.81 -15.20 17.98
CA LEU A 83 -8.60 -14.39 17.96
C LEU A 83 -8.73 -13.13 17.09
N LYS A 84 -9.86 -12.94 16.39
CA LYS A 84 -10.03 -11.83 15.42
C LYS A 84 -9.73 -10.46 16.01
N ASP A 85 -10.30 -10.14 17.16
CA ASP A 85 -10.12 -8.84 17.80
C ASP A 85 -8.66 -8.60 18.22
N PHE A 86 -8.00 -9.64 18.71
CA PHE A 86 -6.57 -9.58 19.04
C PHE A 86 -5.73 -9.38 17.78
N LEU A 87 -6.00 -10.13 16.71
CA LEU A 87 -5.25 -10.04 15.44
C LEU A 87 -5.41 -8.65 14.80
N VAL A 88 -6.62 -8.06 14.85
CA VAL A 88 -6.85 -6.71 14.35
C VAL A 88 -6.04 -5.68 15.14
N LYS A 89 -6.05 -5.75 16.47
CA LYS A 89 -5.27 -4.84 17.32
C LYS A 89 -3.76 -5.03 17.12
N ALA A 90 -3.30 -6.28 17.04
CA ALA A 90 -1.90 -6.60 16.82
C ALA A 90 -1.42 -6.10 15.44
N SER A 91 -2.20 -6.32 14.38
CA SER A 91 -1.86 -5.84 13.05
C SER A 91 -1.82 -4.30 12.99
N THR A 92 -2.75 -3.62 13.64
CA THR A 92 -2.73 -2.14 13.74
C THR A 92 -1.48 -1.65 14.46
N ALA A 93 -1.11 -2.28 15.58
CA ALA A 93 0.12 -1.94 16.30
C ALA A 93 1.37 -2.19 15.44
N CYS A 94 1.41 -3.30 14.70
CA CYS A 94 2.51 -3.60 13.77
C CYS A 94 2.61 -2.55 12.64
N ILE A 95 1.47 -2.09 12.08
CA ILE A 95 1.47 -1.03 11.06
C ILE A 95 2.08 0.25 11.64
N ILE A 96 1.65 0.70 12.82
CA ILE A 96 2.19 1.89 13.48
C ILE A 96 3.70 1.75 13.72
N LEU A 97 4.15 0.57 14.17
CA LEU A 97 5.56 0.27 14.35
C LEU A 97 6.36 0.35 13.04
N VAL A 98 5.86 -0.26 11.98
CA VAL A 98 6.52 -0.24 10.64
C VAL A 98 6.64 1.20 10.13
N GLU A 99 5.57 1.98 10.18
CA GLU A 99 5.59 3.39 9.77
C GLU A 99 6.56 4.21 10.64
N GLY A 100 6.56 3.99 11.96
CA GLY A 100 7.53 4.63 12.87
C GLY A 100 8.98 4.28 12.57
N LEU A 101 9.26 3.01 12.22
CA LEU A 101 10.59 2.54 11.80
C LEU A 101 10.99 3.05 10.41
N CYS A 102 10.04 3.45 9.58
CA CYS A 102 10.31 4.09 8.30
C CYS A 102 10.68 5.56 8.47
N VAL A 103 9.94 6.30 9.29
CA VAL A 103 10.15 7.73 9.52
C VAL A 103 11.31 8.01 10.48
N GLY A 104 11.37 7.27 11.61
CA GLY A 104 12.30 7.54 12.71
C GLY A 104 13.79 7.62 12.29
N PRO A 105 14.35 6.62 11.61
CA PRO A 105 15.75 6.64 11.18
C PRO A 105 16.07 7.74 10.15
N ASN A 106 15.05 8.22 9.44
CA ASN A 106 15.19 9.24 8.39
C ASN A 106 14.97 10.68 8.90
N ARG A 107 14.76 10.88 10.21
CA ARG A 107 14.51 12.21 10.78
C ARG A 107 15.59 13.23 10.41
N ASP A 108 16.84 12.80 10.34
CA ASP A 108 17.97 13.68 10.03
C ASP A 108 17.92 14.17 8.56
N GLN A 109 17.31 13.41 7.67
CA GLN A 109 17.05 13.83 6.28
C GLN A 109 16.10 15.04 6.25
N PHE A 110 15.07 15.04 7.10
CA PHE A 110 14.13 16.16 7.20
C PHE A 110 14.79 17.44 7.75
N THR A 111 15.78 17.28 8.64
CA THR A 111 16.48 18.43 9.25
C THR A 111 17.62 18.94 8.37
N THR A 112 18.34 18.04 7.68
CA THR A 112 19.53 18.36 6.88
C THR A 112 19.19 18.97 5.51
N HIS A 113 18.13 18.46 4.85
CA HIS A 113 17.72 18.92 3.52
C HIS A 113 16.80 20.14 3.54
N GLY A 114 16.44 20.62 4.73
CA GLY A 114 15.69 21.85 4.93
C GLY A 114 14.19 21.75 4.62
N VAL A 115 13.48 22.81 5.01
CA VAL A 115 12.01 22.91 4.91
C VAL A 115 11.51 22.74 3.47
N THR A 116 12.28 23.14 2.47
CA THR A 116 11.89 23.05 1.05
C THR A 116 11.68 21.61 0.61
N VAL A 117 12.60 20.69 0.96
CA VAL A 117 12.46 19.25 0.60
C VAL A 117 11.24 18.64 1.28
N VAL A 118 11.03 18.95 2.56
CA VAL A 118 9.85 18.50 3.29
C VAL A 118 8.56 18.97 2.64
N LEU A 119 8.48 20.26 2.29
CA LEU A 119 7.30 20.83 1.64
C LEU A 119 7.04 20.23 0.27
N VAL A 120 8.08 20.03 -0.55
CA VAL A 120 7.96 19.39 -1.87
C VAL A 120 7.49 17.96 -1.73
N THR A 121 8.03 17.19 -0.78
CA THR A 121 7.61 15.82 -0.51
C THR A 121 6.14 15.76 -0.07
N VAL A 122 5.73 16.59 0.89
CA VAL A 122 4.33 16.65 1.35
C VAL A 122 3.40 17.02 0.20
N LEU A 123 3.77 18.01 -0.62
CA LEU A 123 2.98 18.40 -1.78
C LEU A 123 2.87 17.28 -2.82
N ALA A 124 3.98 16.59 -3.11
CA ALA A 124 4.01 15.47 -4.05
C ALA A 124 3.12 14.32 -3.58
N VAL A 125 3.19 13.96 -2.29
CA VAL A 125 2.35 12.91 -1.68
C VAL A 125 0.87 13.32 -1.70
N ALA A 126 0.55 14.55 -1.31
CA ALA A 126 -0.82 15.08 -1.36
C ALA A 126 -1.38 15.06 -2.79
N LEU A 127 -0.60 15.52 -3.76
CA LEU A 127 -0.98 15.49 -5.17
C LEU A 127 -1.19 14.07 -5.68
N HIS A 128 -0.30 13.14 -5.33
CA HIS A 128 -0.43 11.72 -5.68
C HIS A 128 -1.76 11.12 -5.18
N HIS A 129 -2.09 11.36 -3.90
CA HIS A 129 -3.35 10.89 -3.32
C HIS A 129 -4.57 11.52 -3.99
N VAL A 130 -4.57 12.84 -4.20
CA VAL A 130 -5.68 13.53 -4.87
C VAL A 130 -5.87 13.01 -6.29
N LEU A 131 -4.80 12.85 -7.05
CA LEU A 131 -4.86 12.30 -8.42
C LEU A 131 -5.36 10.85 -8.42
N GLY A 132 -4.93 10.02 -7.47
CA GLY A 132 -5.41 8.66 -7.31
C GLY A 132 -6.92 8.61 -7.00
N LEU A 133 -7.39 9.41 -6.04
CA LEU A 133 -8.80 9.52 -5.69
C LEU A 133 -9.65 9.97 -6.90
N LEU A 134 -9.19 10.98 -7.62
CA LEU A 134 -9.86 11.48 -8.83
C LEU A 134 -9.87 10.45 -9.95
N ALA A 135 -8.75 9.77 -10.19
CA ALA A 135 -8.67 8.73 -11.21
C ALA A 135 -9.66 7.59 -10.93
N GLY A 136 -9.73 7.12 -9.68
CA GLY A 136 -10.71 6.11 -9.26
C GLY A 136 -12.14 6.59 -9.40
N TYR A 137 -12.43 7.83 -9.00
CA TYR A 137 -13.74 8.46 -9.13
C TYR A 137 -14.17 8.56 -10.60
N VAL A 138 -13.32 9.13 -11.45
CA VAL A 138 -13.62 9.31 -12.89
C VAL A 138 -13.82 7.97 -13.57
N THR A 139 -12.95 7.00 -13.31
CA THR A 139 -13.08 5.64 -13.85
C THR A 139 -14.43 5.03 -13.48
N ALA A 140 -14.82 5.08 -12.20
CA ALA A 140 -16.10 4.54 -11.76
C ALA A 140 -17.31 5.24 -12.41
N LYS A 141 -17.24 6.55 -12.62
CA LYS A 141 -18.29 7.33 -13.31
C LYS A 141 -18.38 6.98 -14.80
N VAL A 142 -17.23 6.82 -15.48
CA VAL A 142 -17.19 6.40 -16.89
C VAL A 142 -17.85 5.03 -17.06
N PHE A 143 -17.58 4.09 -16.15
CA PHE A 143 -18.23 2.78 -16.16
C PHE A 143 -19.65 2.77 -15.55
N ARG A 144 -20.21 3.94 -15.24
CA ARG A 144 -21.56 4.13 -14.71
C ARG A 144 -21.87 3.31 -13.45
N PHE A 145 -20.89 3.18 -12.58
CA PHE A 145 -21.08 2.51 -11.30
C PHE A 145 -22.01 3.33 -10.38
N ASN A 146 -22.71 2.63 -9.48
CA ASN A 146 -23.50 3.30 -8.45
C ASN A 146 -22.61 4.01 -7.42
N GLU A 147 -23.18 4.94 -6.64
CA GLU A 147 -22.44 5.79 -5.71
C GLU A 147 -21.60 5.02 -4.67
N LYS A 148 -22.05 3.84 -4.24
CA LYS A 148 -21.28 2.99 -3.30
C LYS A 148 -19.98 2.51 -3.96
N LYS A 149 -20.06 2.01 -5.20
CA LYS A 149 -18.92 1.53 -5.97
C LYS A 149 -18.00 2.69 -6.41
N VAL A 150 -18.57 3.86 -6.70
CA VAL A 150 -17.79 5.07 -7.02
C VAL A 150 -16.90 5.45 -5.84
N ARG A 151 -17.45 5.52 -4.62
CA ARG A 151 -16.66 5.80 -3.40
C ARG A 151 -15.57 4.74 -3.20
N THR A 152 -15.95 3.48 -3.35
CA THR A 152 -15.02 2.36 -3.19
C THR A 152 -13.84 2.47 -4.16
N LEU A 153 -14.11 2.62 -5.46
CA LEU A 153 -13.05 2.65 -6.45
C LEU A 153 -12.16 3.90 -6.28
N SER A 154 -12.75 5.04 -5.93
CA SER A 154 -12.00 6.24 -5.59
C SER A 154 -11.01 5.98 -4.44
N LEU A 155 -11.48 5.38 -3.34
CA LEU A 155 -10.64 5.09 -2.17
C LEU A 155 -9.58 4.02 -2.46
N GLU A 156 -9.93 2.96 -3.21
CA GLU A 156 -8.99 1.88 -3.54
C GLU A 156 -7.84 2.36 -4.44
N VAL A 157 -8.12 3.27 -5.38
CA VAL A 157 -7.08 3.84 -6.25
C VAL A 157 -6.27 4.92 -5.52
N GLY A 158 -6.90 5.68 -4.63
CA GLY A 158 -6.25 6.78 -3.91
C GLY A 158 -5.41 6.34 -2.70
N LEU A 159 -5.76 5.22 -2.06
CA LEU A 159 -5.08 4.74 -0.84
C LEU A 159 -4.20 3.53 -1.16
N GLN A 160 -2.90 3.75 -1.15
CA GLN A 160 -1.88 2.74 -1.47
C GLN A 160 -1.32 2.07 -0.20
N ASN A 161 -0.54 1.01 -0.38
CA ASN A 161 0.13 0.30 0.71
C ASN A 161 1.48 0.97 1.04
N SER A 162 1.46 1.92 1.99
CA SER A 162 2.63 2.65 2.45
C SER A 162 3.70 1.73 3.07
N GLY A 163 3.30 0.76 3.89
CA GLY A 163 4.24 -0.17 4.51
C GLY A 163 5.04 -0.99 3.49
N LEU A 164 4.40 -1.45 2.42
CA LEU A 164 5.12 -2.11 1.33
C LEU A 164 6.02 -1.14 0.58
N SER A 165 5.53 0.06 0.28
CA SER A 165 6.33 1.09 -0.42
C SER A 165 7.60 1.42 0.37
N CYS A 166 7.50 1.62 1.67
CA CYS A 166 8.63 1.86 2.55
C CYS A 166 9.62 0.68 2.57
N THR A 167 9.12 -0.55 2.67
CA THR A 167 9.96 -1.76 2.64
C THR A 167 10.72 -1.88 1.32
N LEU A 168 10.03 -1.66 0.20
CA LEU A 168 10.65 -1.71 -1.13
C LEU A 168 11.67 -0.59 -1.33
N ALA A 169 11.37 0.63 -0.87
CA ALA A 169 12.32 1.74 -0.92
C ALA A 169 13.61 1.41 -0.17
N LYS A 170 13.52 0.83 1.04
CA LYS A 170 14.67 0.41 1.82
C LYS A 170 15.48 -0.73 1.18
N THR A 171 14.80 -1.70 0.59
CA THR A 171 15.47 -2.90 0.06
C THR A 171 15.99 -2.71 -1.36
N ALA A 172 15.27 -1.97 -2.19
CA ALA A 172 15.61 -1.78 -3.60
C ALA A 172 16.43 -0.50 -3.85
N PHE A 173 16.30 0.51 -2.97
CA PHE A 173 16.92 1.83 -3.16
C PHE A 173 17.53 2.37 -1.87
N PRO A 174 18.45 1.61 -1.20
CA PRO A 174 18.96 1.95 0.13
C PRO A 174 19.72 3.29 0.18
N ASP A 175 20.33 3.69 -0.94
CA ASP A 175 21.16 4.91 -1.03
C ASP A 175 20.39 6.12 -1.56
N THR A 176 19.06 6.04 -1.67
CA THR A 176 18.22 7.10 -2.21
C THR A 176 17.30 7.72 -1.16
N MET A 177 16.84 8.95 -1.43
CA MET A 177 15.79 9.60 -0.64
C MET A 177 14.38 9.03 -0.92
N ALA A 178 14.27 7.90 -1.63
CA ALA A 178 13.00 7.26 -1.99
C ALA A 178 12.18 6.76 -0.77
N ILE A 179 12.77 6.79 0.43
CA ILE A 179 12.13 6.37 1.68
C ILE A 179 11.31 7.52 2.32
N LEU A 180 11.50 8.77 1.87
CA LEU A 180 10.88 9.94 2.50
C LEU A 180 9.38 10.12 2.23
N PRO A 181 8.83 9.80 1.04
CA PRO A 181 7.40 9.95 0.75
C PRO A 181 6.52 8.90 1.39
#